data_0a80274c4fbe0ffebd97cb858d8456b7
#
_entry.id   0a80274c4fbe0ffebd97cb858d8456b7
#
_cell.length_a   1.000
_cell.length_b   1.000
_cell.length_c   1.000
_cell.angle_alpha   90.00
_cell.angle_beta   90.00
_cell.angle_gamma   90.00
#
_symmetry.space_group_name_H-M   'P 1'
#
loop_
_entity.id
_entity.type
_entity.pdbx_description
1 polymer ?
#
loop_
_entity_poly.entity_id
_entity_poly.type
_entity_poly.pdbx_seq_one_letter_code
_entity_poly.pdbx_strand_id
1 'polypeptide(L)'
;FNNKNIEILSGCASLYKLNAHEPYKVIQPRPLKFFPFGPPLIDMATFVRKSVYSRIGLYDDKLVISGDYEFYYRAYCNQVNIAHSDSVLVNIEEGGVSYQNKNLAATETRIVGSKYCTHKTLPYFMYSIRRIRSLISDFMRINYHGDT
;
A
#
# COMPACT_ATOMS: atom_id res chain seq x y z
N PHE A 1 6.11 -16.94 -12.11
CA PHE A 1 4.71 -17.23 -12.43
C PHE A 1 4.53 -18.53 -13.27
N ASN A 2 4.95 -19.68 -12.76
CA ASN A 2 4.70 -20.95 -13.44
C ASN A 2 3.24 -21.41 -13.30
N ASN A 3 2.51 -20.93 -12.28
CA ASN A 3 1.10 -21.23 -12.14
C ASN A 3 0.27 -20.25 -13.02
N LYS A 4 -0.32 -20.80 -14.09
CA LYS A 4 -1.12 -20.01 -15.06
C LYS A 4 -2.37 -19.35 -14.46
N ASN A 5 -2.83 -19.84 -13.32
CA ASN A 5 -4.03 -19.31 -12.65
C ASN A 5 -3.75 -18.05 -11.82
N ILE A 6 -2.50 -17.80 -11.41
CA ILE A 6 -2.14 -16.60 -10.67
C ILE A 6 -2.02 -15.43 -11.65
N GLU A 7 -2.74 -14.33 -11.40
CA GLU A 7 -2.77 -13.15 -12.25
C GLU A 7 -2.03 -11.96 -11.63
N ILE A 8 -2.06 -11.85 -10.29
CA ILE A 8 -1.27 -10.90 -9.50
C ILE A 8 -0.52 -11.69 -8.43
N LEU A 9 0.77 -11.42 -8.28
CA LEU A 9 1.62 -12.01 -7.24
C LEU A 9 2.28 -10.90 -6.45
N SER A 10 2.07 -10.86 -5.13
CA SER A 10 2.75 -9.94 -4.22
C SER A 10 3.65 -10.71 -3.27
N GLY A 11 4.91 -10.31 -3.17
CA GLY A 11 5.89 -10.91 -2.26
C GLY A 11 6.26 -9.99 -1.11
N CYS A 12 7.23 -10.46 -0.31
CA CYS A 12 7.80 -9.70 0.81
C CYS A 12 8.80 -8.64 0.33
N ALA A 13 9.07 -7.66 1.17
CA ALA A 13 10.11 -6.66 0.95
C ALA A 13 10.97 -6.47 2.21
N SER A 14 12.26 -6.28 2.03
CA SER A 14 13.19 -5.87 3.09
C SER A 14 13.28 -4.36 3.14
N LEU A 15 13.11 -3.77 4.33
CA LEU A 15 13.19 -2.33 4.56
C LEU A 15 14.56 -1.95 5.09
N TYR A 16 15.16 -0.93 4.49
CA TYR A 16 16.44 -0.36 4.85
C TYR A 16 16.27 1.09 5.29
N LYS A 17 17.00 1.51 6.31
CA LYS A 17 17.20 2.93 6.57
C LYS A 17 18.13 3.52 5.50
N LEU A 18 18.05 4.83 5.31
CA LEU A 18 18.91 5.54 4.35
C LEU A 18 20.38 5.20 4.63
N ASN A 19 21.11 4.77 3.59
CA ASN A 19 22.53 4.36 3.65
C ASN A 19 22.85 3.17 4.58
N ALA A 20 21.86 2.37 4.98
CA ALA A 20 22.10 1.16 5.76
C ALA A 20 22.42 -0.04 4.86
N HIS A 21 23.37 -0.90 5.30
CA HIS A 21 23.74 -2.12 4.58
C HIS A 21 22.87 -3.32 4.99
N GLU A 22 22.22 -3.26 6.16
CA GLU A 22 21.37 -4.32 6.68
C GLU A 22 19.92 -3.89 6.79
N PRO A 23 18.97 -4.78 6.47
CA PRO A 23 17.56 -4.48 6.64
C PRO A 23 17.20 -4.42 8.12
N TYR A 24 16.42 -3.42 8.52
CA TYR A 24 15.91 -3.33 9.87
C TYR A 24 14.57 -4.06 10.04
N LYS A 25 13.89 -4.41 8.93
CA LYS A 25 12.59 -5.09 8.96
C LYS A 25 12.30 -5.77 7.63
N VAL A 26 11.63 -6.93 7.70
CA VAL A 26 10.95 -7.54 6.54
C VAL A 26 9.46 -7.31 6.70
N ILE A 27 8.81 -6.83 5.65
CA ILE A 27 7.35 -6.66 5.56
C ILE A 27 6.78 -7.71 4.63
N GLN A 28 5.55 -8.15 4.95
CA GLN A 28 4.82 -9.16 4.18
C GLN A 28 3.49 -8.59 3.70
N PRO A 29 2.97 -9.04 2.55
CA PRO A 29 1.60 -8.72 2.14
C PRO A 29 0.61 -9.17 3.22
N ARG A 30 -0.43 -8.38 3.43
CA ARG A 30 -1.52 -8.73 4.35
C ARG A 30 -2.61 -9.51 3.61
N PRO A 31 -3.43 -10.32 4.30
CA PRO A 31 -4.57 -10.97 3.69
C PRO A 31 -5.49 -9.99 2.95
N LEU A 32 -6.03 -10.40 1.80
CA LEU A 32 -6.82 -9.53 0.91
C LEU A 32 -8.06 -8.92 1.58
N LYS A 33 -8.62 -9.58 2.60
CA LYS A 33 -9.71 -9.02 3.43
C LYS A 33 -9.38 -7.66 4.07
N PHE A 34 -8.11 -7.27 4.09
CA PHE A 34 -7.68 -5.97 4.61
C PHE A 34 -7.76 -4.83 3.60
N PHE A 35 -8.19 -5.06 2.35
CA PHE A 35 -8.42 -3.98 1.39
C PHE A 35 -9.28 -2.83 1.95
N PRO A 36 -10.38 -3.05 2.67
CA PRO A 36 -11.16 -1.95 3.25
C PRO A 36 -10.38 -1.06 4.24
N PHE A 37 -9.30 -1.59 4.79
CA PHE A 37 -8.47 -0.90 5.78
C PHE A 37 -7.24 -0.21 5.19
N GLY A 38 -6.99 -0.37 3.88
CA GLY A 38 -5.86 0.19 3.15
C GLY A 38 -5.09 -0.86 2.36
N PRO A 39 -3.99 -0.49 1.66
CA PRO A 39 -3.28 -1.39 0.75
C PRO A 39 -2.73 -2.61 1.49
N PRO A 40 -3.17 -3.84 1.14
CA PRO A 40 -2.63 -5.07 1.73
C PRO A 40 -1.41 -5.58 0.97
N LEU A 41 -1.24 -5.22 -0.29
CA LEU A 41 -0.12 -5.63 -1.12
C LEU A 41 1.04 -4.63 -0.98
N ILE A 42 2.25 -5.09 -1.30
CA ILE A 42 3.45 -4.27 -1.37
C ILE A 42 3.69 -3.96 -2.84
N ASP A 43 3.38 -2.74 -3.26
CA ASP A 43 3.40 -2.35 -4.68
C ASP A 43 4.72 -2.73 -5.37
N MET A 44 5.85 -2.31 -4.81
CA MET A 44 7.18 -2.59 -5.37
C MET A 44 7.53 -4.09 -5.44
N ALA A 45 6.86 -4.94 -4.65
CA ALA A 45 7.02 -6.40 -4.65
C ALA A 45 5.83 -7.11 -5.34
N THR A 46 5.06 -6.39 -6.19
CA THR A 46 3.84 -6.92 -6.81
C THR A 46 4.00 -6.99 -8.32
N PHE A 47 3.75 -8.16 -8.88
CA PHE A 47 3.79 -8.44 -10.31
C PHE A 47 2.39 -8.69 -10.84
N VAL A 48 2.05 -8.06 -11.95
CA VAL A 48 0.72 -8.13 -12.58
C VAL A 48 0.86 -8.68 -14.00
N ARG A 49 0.04 -9.67 -14.36
CA ARG A 49 -0.03 -10.13 -15.75
C ARG A 49 -0.62 -9.04 -16.65
N LYS A 50 -0.07 -8.89 -17.85
CA LYS A 50 -0.54 -7.92 -18.84
C LYS A 50 -2.04 -8.05 -19.13
N SER A 51 -2.57 -9.27 -19.15
CA SER A 51 -4.01 -9.54 -19.37
C SER A 51 -4.92 -8.91 -18.33
N VAL A 52 -4.44 -8.66 -17.11
CA VAL A 52 -5.22 -7.98 -16.07
C VAL A 52 -5.51 -6.54 -16.47
N TYR A 53 -4.50 -5.82 -16.96
CA TYR A 53 -4.68 -4.43 -17.45
C TYR A 53 -5.68 -4.34 -18.60
N SER A 54 -5.67 -5.31 -19.52
CA SER A 54 -6.63 -5.35 -20.62
C SER A 54 -8.06 -5.62 -20.15
N ARG A 55 -8.22 -6.34 -19.03
CA ARG A 55 -9.53 -6.73 -18.49
C ARG A 55 -10.15 -5.68 -17.58
N ILE A 56 -9.36 -5.07 -16.69
CA ILE A 56 -9.88 -4.14 -15.68
C ILE A 56 -9.42 -2.69 -15.87
N GLY A 57 -8.65 -2.39 -16.92
CA GLY A 57 -8.10 -1.05 -17.22
C GLY A 57 -6.78 -0.76 -16.53
N LEU A 58 -6.19 0.39 -16.86
CA LEU A 58 -4.92 0.89 -16.33
C LEU A 58 -5.11 1.56 -14.96
N TYR A 59 -4.02 2.08 -14.39
CA TYR A 59 -4.06 2.90 -13.18
C TYR A 59 -4.91 4.16 -13.37
N ASP A 60 -5.56 4.63 -12.30
CA ASP A 60 -6.29 5.89 -12.27
C ASP A 60 -5.27 7.05 -12.15
N ASP A 61 -5.09 7.82 -13.21
CA ASP A 61 -4.13 8.92 -13.31
C ASP A 61 -4.48 10.14 -12.45
N LYS A 62 -5.68 10.17 -11.87
CA LYS A 62 -6.12 11.19 -10.91
C LYS A 62 -5.57 10.97 -9.49
N LEU A 63 -5.02 9.78 -9.23
CA LEU A 63 -4.42 9.44 -7.94
C LEU A 63 -2.90 9.56 -8.03
N VAL A 64 -2.33 10.41 -7.20
CA VAL A 64 -0.88 10.71 -7.19
C VAL A 64 -0.08 9.66 -6.42
N ILE A 65 -0.67 9.11 -5.35
CA ILE A 65 0.02 8.21 -4.41
C ILE A 65 -0.64 6.84 -4.33
N SER A 66 -1.98 6.79 -4.31
CA SER A 66 -2.74 5.56 -4.05
C SER A 66 -3.29 4.90 -5.32
N GLY A 67 -2.70 5.17 -6.48
CA GLY A 67 -3.11 4.56 -7.75
C GLY A 67 -2.91 3.05 -7.77
N ASP A 68 -1.81 2.56 -7.17
CA ASP A 68 -1.52 1.15 -6.94
C ASP A 68 -2.60 0.47 -6.08
N TYR A 69 -2.94 1.10 -4.96
CA TYR A 69 -3.98 0.60 -4.08
C TYR A 69 -5.35 0.57 -4.75
N GLU A 70 -5.70 1.60 -5.53
CA GLU A 70 -6.94 1.62 -6.33
C GLU A 70 -6.98 0.45 -7.30
N PHE A 71 -5.91 0.28 -8.08
CA PHE A 71 -5.81 -0.78 -9.07
C PHE A 71 -5.96 -2.17 -8.45
N TYR A 72 -5.25 -2.45 -7.36
CA TYR A 72 -5.31 -3.76 -6.70
C TYR A 72 -6.67 -3.99 -6.01
N TYR A 73 -7.30 -2.95 -5.45
CA TYR A 73 -8.62 -3.11 -4.86
C TYR A 73 -9.68 -3.34 -5.94
N ARG A 74 -9.58 -2.65 -7.07
CA ARG A 74 -10.41 -2.90 -8.26
C ARG A 74 -10.21 -4.31 -8.79
N ALA A 75 -8.97 -4.79 -8.87
CA ALA A 75 -8.65 -6.16 -9.25
C ALA A 75 -9.31 -7.18 -8.31
N TYR A 76 -9.22 -6.96 -7.00
CA TYR A 76 -9.87 -7.80 -5.99
C TYR A 76 -11.39 -7.83 -6.16
N CYS A 77 -12.04 -6.68 -6.36
CA CYS A 77 -13.48 -6.59 -6.61
C CYS A 77 -13.91 -7.28 -7.92
N ASN A 78 -13.03 -7.33 -8.92
CA ASN A 78 -13.24 -8.03 -10.19
C ASN A 78 -12.77 -9.50 -10.16
N GLN A 79 -12.55 -10.07 -8.97
CA GLN A 79 -12.20 -11.49 -8.78
C GLN A 79 -10.92 -11.91 -9.53
N VAL A 80 -9.97 -10.98 -9.70
CA VAL A 80 -8.63 -11.30 -10.20
C VAL A 80 -7.93 -12.24 -9.21
N ASN A 81 -7.30 -13.28 -9.69
CA ASN A 81 -6.63 -14.24 -8.84
C ASN A 81 -5.30 -13.67 -8.31
N ILE A 82 -5.32 -13.21 -7.05
CA ILE A 82 -4.21 -12.59 -6.34
C ILE A 82 -3.59 -13.61 -5.38
N ALA A 83 -2.30 -13.86 -5.51
CA ALA A 83 -1.55 -14.73 -4.61
C ALA A 83 -0.46 -13.97 -3.87
N HIS A 84 -0.06 -14.51 -2.72
CA HIS A 84 1.07 -14.03 -1.93
C HIS A 84 2.24 -15.00 -2.02
N SER A 85 3.46 -14.46 -1.91
CA SER A 85 4.71 -15.20 -1.78
C SER A 85 5.42 -14.78 -0.50
N ASP A 86 5.97 -15.74 0.24
CA ASP A 86 6.79 -15.49 1.42
C ASP A 86 8.24 -15.09 1.06
N SER A 87 8.59 -15.12 -0.24
CA SER A 87 9.89 -14.71 -0.72
C SER A 87 10.04 -13.19 -0.66
N VAL A 88 11.21 -12.72 -0.21
CA VAL A 88 11.62 -11.32 -0.36
C VAL A 88 11.96 -11.07 -1.82
N LEU A 89 11.22 -10.19 -2.47
CA LEU A 89 11.36 -9.90 -3.90
C LEU A 89 12.05 -8.57 -4.18
N VAL A 90 12.04 -7.63 -3.22
CA VAL A 90 12.65 -6.31 -3.36
C VAL A 90 13.25 -5.82 -2.04
N ASN A 91 14.23 -4.94 -2.16
CA ASN A 91 14.76 -4.11 -1.09
C ASN A 91 14.22 -2.69 -1.25
N ILE A 92 13.68 -2.12 -0.17
CA ILE A 92 13.06 -0.79 -0.15
C ILE A 92 13.83 0.07 0.85
N GLU A 93 14.30 1.22 0.39
CA GLU A 93 14.87 2.25 1.26
C GLU A 93 13.78 3.22 1.72
N GLU A 94 13.83 3.67 2.97
CA GLU A 94 12.88 4.65 3.51
C GLU A 94 13.01 6.02 2.81
N GLY A 95 11.90 6.76 2.76
CA GLY A 95 11.89 8.15 2.26
C GLY A 95 11.14 8.35 0.94
N GLY A 96 10.42 7.35 0.44
CA GLY A 96 9.62 7.46 -0.79
C GLY A 96 8.51 8.52 -0.71
N VAL A 97 7.87 8.80 -1.86
CA VAL A 97 6.86 9.85 -2.05
C VAL A 97 5.70 9.74 -1.06
N SER A 98 5.21 8.53 -0.79
CA SER A 98 4.12 8.28 0.16
C SER A 98 4.52 8.63 1.61
N TYR A 99 5.78 8.46 1.97
CA TYR A 99 6.31 8.82 3.28
C TYR A 99 6.37 10.34 3.45
N GLN A 100 6.76 11.07 2.40
CA GLN A 100 6.84 12.53 2.41
C GLN A 100 5.45 13.19 2.37
N ASN A 101 4.45 12.54 1.76
CA ASN A 101 3.11 13.08 1.52
C ASN A 101 2.02 12.30 2.28
N LYS A 102 2.22 12.04 3.59
CA LYS A 102 1.33 11.21 4.43
C LYS A 102 -0.14 11.67 4.39
N ASN A 103 -0.37 12.99 4.35
CA ASN A 103 -1.71 13.57 4.33
C ASN A 103 -2.44 13.27 3.02
N LEU A 104 -1.76 13.42 1.88
CA LEU A 104 -2.31 13.08 0.57
C LEU A 104 -2.56 11.57 0.47
N ALA A 105 -1.60 10.75 0.87
CA ALA A 105 -1.75 9.30 0.92
C ALA A 105 -2.95 8.85 1.75
N ALA A 106 -3.17 9.46 2.94
CA ALA A 106 -4.33 9.17 3.77
C ALA A 106 -5.65 9.57 3.11
N THR A 107 -5.67 10.75 2.45
CA THR A 107 -6.86 11.26 1.75
C THR A 107 -7.23 10.38 0.57
N GLU A 108 -6.27 10.04 -0.29
CA GLU A 108 -6.50 9.18 -1.45
C GLU A 108 -6.89 7.77 -1.03
N THR A 109 -6.25 7.20 0.01
CA THR A 109 -6.64 5.90 0.56
C THR A 109 -8.11 5.91 1.04
N ARG A 110 -8.59 7.00 1.65
CA ARG A 110 -10.00 7.16 2.03
C ARG A 110 -10.90 7.20 0.80
N ILE A 111 -10.52 7.96 -0.24
CA ILE A 111 -11.30 8.06 -1.49
C ILE A 111 -11.45 6.68 -2.12
N VAL A 112 -10.35 5.95 -2.27
CA VAL A 112 -10.36 4.59 -2.82
C VAL A 112 -11.21 3.64 -1.96
N GLY A 113 -11.01 3.67 -0.64
CA GLY A 113 -11.80 2.88 0.28
C GLY A 113 -13.31 3.17 0.15
N SER A 114 -13.69 4.45 0.04
CA SER A 114 -15.11 4.85 -0.14
C SER A 114 -15.70 4.38 -1.48
N LYS A 115 -14.86 4.23 -2.52
CA LYS A 115 -15.28 3.74 -3.84
C LYS A 115 -15.67 2.25 -3.79
N TYR A 116 -14.88 1.43 -3.13
CA TYR A 116 -14.98 -0.03 -3.20
C TYR A 116 -15.51 -0.71 -1.93
N CYS A 117 -15.38 -0.09 -0.74
CA CYS A 117 -15.81 -0.70 0.50
C CYS A 117 -17.34 -0.71 0.63
N THR A 118 -17.91 -1.86 1.01
CA THR A 118 -19.34 -2.01 1.28
C THR A 118 -19.78 -1.14 2.46
N HIS A 119 -18.98 -1.11 3.53
CA HIS A 119 -19.26 -0.29 4.72
C HIS A 119 -18.69 1.12 4.55
N LYS A 120 -19.50 2.05 4.06
CA LYS A 120 -19.08 3.41 3.68
C LYS A 120 -18.46 4.24 4.81
N THR A 121 -18.78 3.96 6.07
CA THR A 121 -18.23 4.64 7.26
C THR A 121 -16.79 4.21 7.58
N LEU A 122 -16.41 2.97 7.24
CA LEU A 122 -15.11 2.39 7.59
C LEU A 122 -13.92 3.18 7.02
N PRO A 123 -13.90 3.61 5.74
CA PRO A 123 -12.80 4.41 5.21
C PRO A 123 -12.60 5.74 5.93
N TYR A 124 -13.68 6.38 6.40
CA TYR A 124 -13.60 7.63 7.17
C TYR A 124 -13.01 7.39 8.56
N PHE A 125 -13.44 6.33 9.24
CA PHE A 125 -12.87 5.93 10.53
C PHE A 125 -11.35 5.64 10.41
N MET A 126 -10.97 4.86 9.41
CA MET A 126 -9.55 4.55 9.14
C MET A 126 -8.75 5.81 8.77
N TYR A 127 -9.34 6.74 8.04
CA TYR A 127 -8.73 8.04 7.75
C TYR A 127 -8.46 8.83 9.04
N SER A 128 -9.44 8.92 9.94
CA SER A 128 -9.29 9.62 11.23
C SER A 128 -8.15 9.02 12.08
N ILE A 129 -8.08 7.70 12.17
CA ILE A 129 -6.98 7.01 12.87
C ILE A 129 -5.61 7.36 12.26
N ARG A 130 -5.48 7.34 10.94
CA ARG A 130 -4.23 7.70 10.25
C ARG A 130 -3.83 9.14 10.50
N ARG A 131 -4.79 10.06 10.46
CA ARG A 131 -4.54 11.47 10.74
C ARG A 131 -4.06 11.70 12.16
N ILE A 132 -4.70 11.08 13.15
CA ILE A 132 -4.28 11.16 14.56
C ILE A 132 -2.86 10.59 14.72
N ARG A 133 -2.56 9.43 14.15
CA ARG A 133 -1.21 8.82 14.22
C ARG A 133 -0.15 9.71 13.55
N SER A 134 -0.47 10.35 12.43
CA SER A 134 0.43 11.30 11.78
C SER A 134 0.73 12.49 12.69
N LEU A 135 -0.29 13.10 13.29
CA LEU A 135 -0.14 14.25 14.20
C LEU A 135 0.71 13.88 15.43
N ILE A 136 0.48 12.71 16.03
CA ILE A 136 1.28 12.22 17.17
C ILE A 136 2.74 12.01 16.74
N SER A 137 2.98 11.41 15.58
CA SER A 137 4.34 11.20 15.05
C SER A 137 5.07 12.52 14.80
N ASP A 138 4.38 13.50 14.23
CA ASP A 138 4.95 14.80 13.94
C ASP A 138 5.24 15.58 15.25
N PHE A 139 4.35 15.50 16.24
CA PHE A 139 4.54 16.08 17.58
C PHE A 139 5.75 15.45 18.30
N MET A 140 5.88 14.14 18.30
CA MET A 140 7.03 13.45 18.91
C MET A 140 8.36 13.82 18.22
N ARG A 141 8.35 14.00 16.91
CA ARG A 141 9.53 14.37 16.13
C ARG A 141 10.01 15.79 16.45
N ILE A 142 9.08 16.73 16.65
CA ILE A 142 9.40 18.13 17.03
C ILE A 142 10.05 18.16 18.41
N ASN A 143 9.51 17.42 19.39
CA ASN A 143 10.04 17.41 20.76
C ASN A 143 11.38 16.70 20.89
N TYR A 144 11.67 15.71 20.01
CA TYR A 144 12.95 14.99 20.04
C TYR A 144 14.13 15.81 19.45
N HIS A 145 13.86 16.83 18.63
CA HIS A 145 14.88 17.70 18.02
C HIS A 145 15.02 19.05 18.76
N GLY A 146 14.24 19.30 19.80
CA GLY A 146 14.31 20.51 20.62
C GLY A 146 15.30 20.46 21.80
N ASP A 147 15.89 19.29 22.08
CA ASP A 147 16.78 19.05 23.23
C ASP A 147 18.27 18.84 22.82
N THR A 148 18.69 19.37 21.66
CA THR A 148 20.12 19.36 21.24
C THR A 148 20.64 20.74 20.97
#